data_194e9c35c364dc08b219355fa5641b75
#
_entry.id   194e9c35c364dc08b219355fa5641b75
#
_cell.length_a   1.000
_cell.length_b   1.000
_cell.length_c   1.000
_cell.angle_alpha   90.00
_cell.angle_beta   90.00
_cell.angle_gamma   90.00
#
_symmetry.space_group_name_H-M   'P 1'
#
loop_
_entity.id
_entity.type
_entity.pdbx_description
1 polymer ?
#
loop_
_entity_poly.entity_id
_entity_poly.type
_entity_poly.pdbx_seq_one_letter_code
_entity_poly.pdbx_strand_id
1 'polypeptide(L)'
;MGSGLAAARRPGMTALCEGRRDKMPAQLTELKIRDVRVRLHRAGRGQKVLFLHGAGGVPQWLPFFDALAERYEVLVPEHPGFGGSDDPAWIRSMPDLAMFYLDLVEEAGLDDLHLIGNSLGGWLAAEILIRDRARFRSLVQLAPAGIRVKGVPCGDNFIWGPEEAVRNLYHDQSFADRLLALTPSEEQMDVMLKNRFTVAKLGWQPRWFNPDLEKWLHRIKLPALIIWGDDDKIMPPANAALWHERLPDARLVMVEGCGHLPHVEKAPLVARHVREFLEGVAS
;
A
#
# COMPACT_ATOMS: atom_id res chain seq x y z
N MET A 1 -51.12 42.29 41.60
CA MET A 1 -50.61 42.85 40.36
C MET A 1 -49.31 42.15 40.07
N GLY A 2 -49.28 41.18 39.20
CA GLY A 2 -48.05 40.42 38.83
C GLY A 2 -48.25 39.87 37.44
N SER A 3 -47.65 40.57 36.51
CA SER A 3 -47.67 40.17 35.08
C SER A 3 -46.80 39.00 34.80
N GLY A 4 -47.37 37.92 34.37
CA GLY A 4 -46.65 36.74 33.84
C GLY A 4 -46.18 36.99 32.42
N LEU A 5 -44.87 36.85 32.18
CA LEU A 5 -44.27 36.78 30.86
C LEU A 5 -44.20 35.32 30.42
N ALA A 6 -44.95 35.01 29.36
CA ALA A 6 -44.91 33.71 28.69
C ALA A 6 -43.61 33.58 27.88
N ALA A 7 -42.82 32.56 28.18
CA ALA A 7 -41.64 32.20 27.41
C ALA A 7 -42.07 31.43 26.15
N ALA A 8 -41.76 32.00 24.98
CA ALA A 8 -41.98 31.38 23.69
C ALA A 8 -41.05 30.14 23.50
N ARG A 9 -41.65 28.98 23.28
CA ARG A 9 -40.96 27.76 22.87
C ARG A 9 -40.43 27.93 21.43
N ARG A 10 -39.10 27.85 21.27
CA ARG A 10 -38.45 27.68 19.96
C ARG A 10 -38.71 26.28 19.42
N PRO A 11 -39.03 26.11 18.13
CA PRO A 11 -39.20 24.79 17.54
C PRO A 11 -37.87 24.03 17.50
N GLY A 12 -37.94 22.73 17.80
CA GLY A 12 -36.83 21.84 17.94
C GLY A 12 -36.01 21.72 16.67
N MET A 13 -34.73 21.90 16.83
CA MET A 13 -33.70 21.43 15.91
C MET A 13 -33.54 19.95 16.12
N THR A 14 -34.27 19.15 15.32
CA THR A 14 -34.00 17.73 15.19
C THR A 14 -32.68 17.59 14.41
N ALA A 15 -31.59 17.52 15.14
CA ALA A 15 -30.30 17.20 14.57
C ALA A 15 -30.37 15.82 13.91
N LEU A 16 -30.15 15.81 12.63
CA LEU A 16 -29.84 14.63 11.85
C LEU A 16 -28.60 13.94 12.45
N CYS A 17 -28.81 13.01 13.35
CA CYS A 17 -27.83 11.98 13.70
C CYS A 17 -27.75 10.99 12.52
N GLU A 18 -27.17 11.40 11.41
CA GLU A 18 -26.65 10.45 10.43
C GLU A 18 -25.50 9.69 11.10
N GLY A 19 -25.69 8.39 11.23
CA GLY A 19 -24.84 7.50 11.99
C GLY A 19 -23.38 7.58 11.61
N ARG A 20 -22.58 8.16 12.50
CA ARG A 20 -21.15 7.80 12.60
C ARG A 20 -21.13 6.30 12.92
N ARG A 21 -20.93 5.46 11.90
CA ARG A 21 -20.49 4.09 12.16
C ARG A 21 -19.19 4.21 12.94
N ASP A 22 -19.18 3.69 14.15
CA ASP A 22 -18.00 3.68 15.00
C ASP A 22 -16.84 3.11 14.19
N LYS A 23 -15.85 3.96 13.87
CA LYS A 23 -14.63 3.53 13.20
C LYS A 23 -13.94 2.55 14.14
N MET A 24 -13.81 1.31 13.72
CA MET A 24 -13.01 0.34 14.48
C MET A 24 -11.55 0.78 14.39
N PRO A 25 -10.87 1.01 15.53
CA PRO A 25 -9.47 1.39 15.52
C PRO A 25 -8.63 0.27 14.90
N ALA A 26 -7.58 0.66 14.21
CA ALA A 26 -6.62 -0.31 13.71
C ALA A 26 -6.01 -1.11 14.86
N GLN A 27 -5.99 -2.41 14.74
CA GLN A 27 -5.40 -3.34 15.70
C GLN A 27 -4.04 -3.78 15.17
N LEU A 28 -3.07 -3.87 16.07
CA LEU A 28 -1.80 -4.51 15.80
C LEU A 28 -1.82 -5.91 16.42
N THR A 29 -1.62 -6.91 15.58
CA THR A 29 -1.58 -8.33 15.94
C THR A 29 -0.31 -8.96 15.40
N GLU A 30 -0.07 -10.22 15.73
CA GLU A 30 1.07 -10.98 15.21
C GLU A 30 0.55 -12.27 14.56
N LEU A 31 1.15 -12.61 13.43
CA LEU A 31 1.02 -13.93 12.81
C LEU A 31 2.36 -14.64 12.94
N LYS A 32 2.31 -15.94 13.18
CA LYS A 32 3.48 -16.80 13.09
C LYS A 32 3.28 -17.73 11.90
N ILE A 33 4.11 -17.53 10.88
CA ILE A 33 4.09 -18.30 9.64
C ILE A 33 5.40 -19.10 9.61
N ARG A 34 5.29 -20.41 9.66
CA ARG A 34 6.45 -21.29 9.89
C ARG A 34 7.19 -20.86 11.18
N ASP A 35 8.41 -20.38 11.07
CA ASP A 35 9.26 -19.90 12.15
C ASP A 35 9.39 -18.36 12.21
N VAL A 36 8.65 -17.64 11.35
CA VAL A 36 8.74 -16.18 11.19
C VAL A 36 7.55 -15.50 11.85
N ARG A 37 7.80 -14.59 12.76
CA ARG A 37 6.80 -13.71 13.35
C ARG A 37 6.62 -12.48 12.48
N VAL A 38 5.37 -12.21 12.07
CA VAL A 38 4.98 -11.07 11.24
C VAL A 38 4.02 -10.19 12.03
N ARG A 39 4.34 -8.91 12.17
CA ARG A 39 3.40 -7.92 12.69
C ARG A 39 2.37 -7.58 11.64
N LEU A 40 1.10 -7.57 12.05
CA LEU A 40 -0.04 -7.33 11.19
C LEU A 40 -0.90 -6.20 11.75
N HIS A 41 -1.00 -5.12 10.99
CA HIS A 41 -2.00 -4.08 11.23
C HIS A 41 -3.30 -4.49 10.54
N ARG A 42 -4.43 -4.41 11.24
CA ARG A 42 -5.73 -4.78 10.66
C ARG A 42 -6.85 -3.90 11.16
N ALA A 43 -7.81 -3.60 10.30
CA ALA A 43 -9.05 -2.93 10.65
C ALA A 43 -10.18 -3.29 9.68
N GLY A 44 -11.42 -2.99 10.10
CA GLY A 44 -12.59 -3.25 9.28
C GLY A 44 -13.08 -4.69 9.37
N ARG A 45 -14.01 -5.04 8.50
CA ARG A 45 -14.62 -6.37 8.38
C ARG A 45 -15.19 -6.57 6.98
N GLY A 46 -15.45 -7.80 6.61
CA GLY A 46 -15.98 -8.16 5.29
C GLY A 46 -14.95 -8.85 4.43
N GLN A 47 -15.04 -8.65 3.11
CA GLN A 47 -14.07 -9.21 2.19
C GLN A 47 -12.68 -8.66 2.48
N LYS A 48 -11.66 -9.51 2.33
CA LYS A 48 -10.31 -9.18 2.76
C LYS A 48 -9.52 -8.47 1.67
N VAL A 49 -8.82 -7.43 2.09
CA VAL A 49 -7.82 -6.70 1.30
C VAL A 49 -6.46 -6.91 1.95
N LEU A 50 -5.54 -7.54 1.25
CA LEU A 50 -4.15 -7.66 1.65
C LEU A 50 -3.35 -6.53 1.00
N PHE A 51 -2.80 -5.63 1.82
CA PHE A 51 -1.97 -4.52 1.35
C PHE A 51 -0.49 -4.80 1.60
N LEU A 52 0.29 -4.78 0.55
CA LEU A 52 1.74 -4.94 0.56
C LEU A 52 2.41 -3.56 0.47
N HIS A 53 3.12 -3.19 1.53
CA HIS A 53 3.71 -1.86 1.65
C HIS A 53 4.97 -1.67 0.78
N GLY A 54 5.34 -0.41 0.54
CA GLY A 54 6.57 -0.02 -0.14
C GLY A 54 7.81 -0.08 0.76
N ALA A 55 8.92 0.42 0.23
CA ALA A 55 10.23 0.41 0.90
C ALA A 55 10.28 1.15 2.25
N GLY A 56 9.34 2.05 2.50
CA GLY A 56 9.25 2.78 3.78
C GLY A 56 8.71 1.97 4.96
N GLY A 57 8.14 0.80 4.73
CA GLY A 57 7.44 0.04 5.78
C GLY A 57 6.03 0.58 6.07
N VAL A 58 5.54 0.31 7.28
CA VAL A 58 4.24 0.78 7.79
C VAL A 58 4.46 1.63 9.05
N PRO A 59 4.92 2.87 8.92
CA PRO A 59 5.23 3.70 10.08
C PRO A 59 3.99 4.12 10.87
N GLN A 60 2.83 4.14 10.20
CA GLN A 60 1.55 4.51 10.80
C GLN A 60 0.37 3.98 9.97
N TRP A 61 -0.80 3.90 10.61
CA TRP A 61 -2.06 3.64 9.91
C TRP A 61 -2.50 4.87 9.11
N LEU A 62 -2.81 4.68 7.82
CA LEU A 62 -3.07 5.77 6.89
C LEU A 62 -4.58 6.04 6.72
N PRO A 63 -4.99 7.30 6.43
CA PRO A 63 -6.37 7.62 6.06
C PRO A 63 -6.92 6.80 4.87
N PHE A 64 -6.05 6.38 3.97
CA PHE A 64 -6.37 5.46 2.88
C PHE A 64 -6.90 4.12 3.39
N PHE A 65 -6.26 3.57 4.42
CA PHE A 65 -6.69 2.30 5.03
C PHE A 65 -8.03 2.47 5.78
N ASP A 66 -8.24 3.61 6.47
CA ASP A 66 -9.52 3.92 7.09
C ASP A 66 -10.66 3.89 6.08
N ALA A 67 -10.45 4.53 4.93
CA ALA A 67 -11.45 4.58 3.87
C ALA A 67 -11.78 3.20 3.28
N LEU A 68 -10.81 2.30 3.20
CA LEU A 68 -11.06 0.90 2.79
C LEU A 68 -11.72 0.10 3.90
N ALA A 69 -11.32 0.31 5.15
CA ALA A 69 -11.82 -0.42 6.33
C ALA A 69 -13.31 -0.16 6.61
N GLU A 70 -13.92 0.86 6.00
CA GLU A 70 -15.37 1.08 6.04
C GLU A 70 -16.17 -0.09 5.43
N ARG A 71 -15.57 -0.85 4.49
CA ARG A 71 -16.24 -1.92 3.73
C ARG A 71 -15.49 -3.24 3.68
N TYR A 72 -14.19 -3.21 3.90
CA TYR A 72 -13.28 -4.36 3.78
C TYR A 72 -12.57 -4.64 5.09
N GLU A 73 -12.15 -5.88 5.28
CA GLU A 73 -11.13 -6.20 6.28
C GLU A 73 -9.76 -5.94 5.66
N VAL A 74 -9.11 -4.85 6.08
CA VAL A 74 -7.80 -4.42 5.57
C VAL A 74 -6.71 -5.05 6.42
N LEU A 75 -5.83 -5.82 5.77
CA LEU A 75 -4.69 -6.52 6.36
C LEU A 75 -3.40 -5.92 5.80
N VAL A 76 -2.57 -5.33 6.66
CA VAL A 76 -1.32 -4.68 6.29
C VAL A 76 -0.18 -5.31 7.11
N PRO A 77 0.40 -6.43 6.64
CA PRO A 77 1.55 -7.03 7.30
C PRO A 77 2.80 -6.16 7.11
N GLU A 78 3.61 -6.03 8.15
CA GLU A 78 4.99 -5.57 8.01
C GLU A 78 5.79 -6.72 7.40
N HIS A 79 6.37 -6.53 6.22
CA HIS A 79 7.13 -7.59 5.57
C HIS A 79 8.24 -8.16 6.46
N PRO A 80 8.59 -9.44 6.37
CA PRO A 80 9.81 -9.97 6.99
C PRO A 80 11.01 -9.06 6.71
N GLY A 81 11.75 -8.72 7.76
CA GLY A 81 12.85 -7.75 7.70
C GLY A 81 12.44 -6.29 7.87
N PHE A 82 11.13 -5.97 7.97
CA PHE A 82 10.64 -4.61 8.20
C PHE A 82 10.00 -4.47 9.57
N GLY A 83 10.03 -3.24 10.08
CA GLY A 83 9.34 -2.88 11.31
C GLY A 83 9.65 -3.83 12.45
N GLY A 84 8.60 -4.29 13.13
CA GLY A 84 8.71 -5.26 14.22
C GLY A 84 8.64 -6.73 13.80
N SER A 85 8.52 -7.03 12.50
CA SER A 85 8.56 -8.41 11.99
C SER A 85 9.96 -9.01 12.08
N ASP A 86 10.08 -10.34 12.17
CA ASP A 86 11.37 -11.01 12.16
C ASP A 86 12.11 -10.83 10.83
N ASP A 87 13.43 -10.96 10.84
CA ASP A 87 14.28 -10.92 9.63
C ASP A 87 14.96 -12.28 9.41
N PRO A 88 14.28 -13.25 8.81
CA PRO A 88 14.83 -14.57 8.59
C PRO A 88 15.94 -14.54 7.54
N ALA A 89 17.10 -15.15 7.86
CA ALA A 89 18.27 -15.15 7.00
C ALA A 89 18.07 -15.82 5.63
N TRP A 90 17.04 -16.65 5.48
CA TRP A 90 16.72 -17.36 4.24
C TRP A 90 15.91 -16.53 3.24
N ILE A 91 15.25 -15.42 3.67
CA ILE A 91 14.64 -14.47 2.74
C ILE A 91 15.72 -13.50 2.25
N ARG A 92 16.21 -13.74 1.03
CA ARG A 92 17.30 -12.98 0.42
C ARG A 92 16.95 -12.27 -0.87
N SER A 93 15.76 -12.53 -1.40
CA SER A 93 15.31 -12.01 -2.70
C SER A 93 13.81 -11.75 -2.71
N MET A 94 13.33 -11.00 -3.70
CA MET A 94 11.88 -10.83 -3.93
C MET A 94 11.17 -12.17 -4.21
N PRO A 95 11.74 -13.12 -4.98
CA PRO A 95 11.19 -14.47 -5.10
C PRO A 95 11.03 -15.20 -3.76
N ASP A 96 12.02 -15.13 -2.85
CA ASP A 96 11.89 -15.77 -1.53
C ASP A 96 10.75 -15.14 -0.72
N LEU A 97 10.67 -13.80 -0.74
CA LEU A 97 9.59 -13.08 -0.07
C LEU A 97 8.22 -13.41 -0.67
N ALA A 98 8.13 -13.59 -1.98
CA ALA A 98 6.89 -14.01 -2.64
C ALA A 98 6.44 -15.41 -2.21
N MET A 99 7.37 -16.37 -2.11
CA MET A 99 7.07 -17.72 -1.59
C MET A 99 6.61 -17.66 -0.13
N PHE A 100 7.28 -16.85 0.71
CA PHE A 100 6.83 -16.62 2.08
C PHE A 100 5.38 -16.10 2.15
N TYR A 101 4.99 -15.19 1.24
CA TYR A 101 3.62 -14.68 1.21
C TYR A 101 2.60 -15.71 0.73
N LEU A 102 2.98 -16.65 -0.12
CA LEU A 102 2.11 -17.80 -0.46
C LEU A 102 1.89 -18.69 0.77
N ASP A 103 2.95 -18.99 1.53
CA ASP A 103 2.84 -19.72 2.80
C ASP A 103 1.95 -18.91 3.80
N LEU A 104 2.14 -17.59 3.90
CA LEU A 104 1.34 -16.74 4.78
C LEU A 104 -0.15 -16.81 4.45
N VAL A 105 -0.49 -16.70 3.18
CA VAL A 105 -1.90 -16.72 2.73
C VAL A 105 -2.51 -18.10 2.99
N GLU A 106 -1.75 -19.18 2.79
CA GLU A 106 -2.19 -20.54 3.03
C GLU A 106 -2.36 -20.84 4.51
N GLU A 107 -1.32 -20.63 5.34
CA GLU A 107 -1.34 -20.96 6.78
C GLU A 107 -2.32 -20.08 7.57
N ALA A 108 -2.53 -18.83 7.16
CA ALA A 108 -3.52 -17.95 7.76
C ALA A 108 -4.96 -18.21 7.26
N GLY A 109 -5.17 -19.19 6.36
CA GLY A 109 -6.48 -19.53 5.80
C GLY A 109 -7.14 -18.36 5.06
N LEU A 110 -6.34 -17.57 4.35
CA LEU A 110 -6.82 -16.41 3.61
C LEU A 110 -7.15 -16.83 2.18
N ASP A 111 -8.41 -16.62 1.81
CA ASP A 111 -8.92 -16.92 0.48
C ASP A 111 -9.70 -15.72 -0.07
N ASP A 112 -9.90 -15.69 -1.38
CA ASP A 112 -10.72 -14.70 -2.09
C ASP A 112 -10.25 -13.26 -1.83
N LEU A 113 -8.93 -13.05 -1.83
CA LEU A 113 -8.27 -11.81 -1.46
C LEU A 113 -8.25 -10.78 -2.60
N HIS A 114 -8.52 -9.54 -2.27
CA HIS A 114 -8.03 -8.43 -3.08
C HIS A 114 -6.59 -8.11 -2.67
N LEU A 115 -5.67 -8.08 -3.63
CA LEU A 115 -4.26 -7.79 -3.39
C LEU A 115 -3.94 -6.36 -3.84
N ILE A 116 -3.44 -5.54 -2.93
CA ILE A 116 -2.99 -4.18 -3.22
C ILE A 116 -1.50 -4.08 -2.92
N GLY A 117 -0.71 -3.57 -3.86
CA GLY A 117 0.71 -3.36 -3.64
C GLY A 117 1.18 -1.96 -4.01
N ASN A 118 1.96 -1.32 -3.15
CA ASN A 118 2.59 -0.04 -3.44
C ASN A 118 4.10 -0.21 -3.67
N SER A 119 4.64 0.36 -4.76
CA SER A 119 6.08 0.41 -5.02
C SER A 119 6.74 -0.99 -4.93
N LEU A 120 7.62 -1.23 -3.94
CA LEU A 120 8.19 -2.54 -3.62
C LEU A 120 7.10 -3.60 -3.41
N GLY A 121 6.03 -3.26 -2.69
CA GLY A 121 4.89 -4.15 -2.47
C GLY A 121 4.12 -4.47 -3.74
N GLY A 122 4.10 -3.56 -4.71
CA GLY A 122 3.54 -3.81 -6.05
C GLY A 122 4.39 -4.80 -6.85
N TRP A 123 5.72 -4.69 -6.78
CA TRP A 123 6.61 -5.71 -7.33
C TRP A 123 6.37 -7.06 -6.68
N LEU A 124 6.32 -7.10 -5.35
CA LEU A 124 6.03 -8.32 -4.60
C LEU A 124 4.68 -8.94 -4.98
N ALA A 125 3.64 -8.13 -5.13
CA ALA A 125 2.32 -8.61 -5.58
C ALA A 125 2.39 -9.32 -6.93
N ALA A 126 3.13 -8.78 -7.88
CA ALA A 126 3.34 -9.42 -9.17
C ALA A 126 4.13 -10.72 -9.06
N GLU A 127 5.21 -10.76 -8.25
CA GLU A 127 6.00 -11.97 -8.00
C GLU A 127 5.14 -13.09 -7.37
N ILE A 128 4.23 -12.76 -6.47
CA ILE A 128 3.26 -13.71 -5.89
C ILE A 128 2.36 -14.25 -7.00
N LEU A 129 1.70 -13.37 -7.75
CA LEU A 129 0.63 -13.75 -8.67
C LEU A 129 1.11 -14.48 -9.92
N ILE A 130 2.36 -14.28 -10.37
CA ILE A 130 2.93 -15.09 -11.47
C ILE A 130 3.21 -16.54 -11.04
N ARG A 131 3.35 -16.80 -9.72
CA ARG A 131 3.57 -18.12 -9.14
C ARG A 131 2.27 -18.82 -8.83
N ASP A 132 1.44 -18.19 -7.99
CA ASP A 132 0.11 -18.68 -7.67
C ASP A 132 -0.88 -17.52 -7.48
N ARG A 133 -2.05 -17.64 -8.10
CA ARG A 133 -3.14 -16.67 -8.00
C ARG A 133 -4.44 -17.26 -7.45
N ALA A 134 -4.45 -18.54 -7.09
CA ALA A 134 -5.69 -19.27 -6.78
C ALA A 134 -6.50 -18.63 -5.64
N ARG A 135 -5.83 -17.99 -4.68
CA ARG A 135 -6.45 -17.36 -3.50
C ARG A 135 -6.74 -15.87 -3.69
N PHE A 136 -6.48 -15.32 -4.89
CA PHE A 136 -6.59 -13.90 -5.16
C PHE A 136 -7.69 -13.62 -6.19
N ARG A 137 -8.42 -12.56 -5.98
CA ARG A 137 -9.57 -12.13 -6.78
C ARG A 137 -9.25 -10.99 -7.73
N SER A 138 -8.42 -10.06 -7.28
CA SER A 138 -7.99 -8.90 -8.07
C SER A 138 -6.64 -8.37 -7.62
N LEU A 139 -6.05 -7.51 -8.46
CA LEU A 139 -4.80 -6.83 -8.20
C LEU A 139 -4.98 -5.31 -8.30
N VAL A 140 -4.50 -4.56 -7.30
CA VAL A 140 -4.33 -3.11 -7.39
C VAL A 140 -2.85 -2.77 -7.26
N GLN A 141 -2.33 -2.04 -8.24
CA GLN A 141 -0.93 -1.60 -8.28
C GLN A 141 -0.85 -0.09 -8.08
N LEU A 142 -0.15 0.35 -7.03
CA LEU A 142 0.07 1.76 -6.71
C LEU A 142 1.53 2.10 -7.00
N ALA A 143 1.82 2.67 -8.16
CA ALA A 143 3.18 3.02 -8.63
C ALA A 143 4.20 1.88 -8.41
N PRO A 144 3.97 0.65 -8.92
CA PRO A 144 4.79 -0.51 -8.62
C PRO A 144 6.21 -0.38 -9.18
N ALA A 145 7.19 -0.91 -8.43
CA ALA A 145 8.51 -1.28 -8.94
C ALA A 145 8.44 -2.64 -9.66
N GLY A 146 9.56 -3.21 -10.06
CA GLY A 146 9.66 -4.60 -10.54
C GLY A 146 9.89 -4.76 -12.02
N ILE A 147 9.39 -3.85 -12.86
CA ILE A 147 9.74 -3.73 -14.29
C ILE A 147 10.07 -2.29 -14.63
N ARG A 148 10.73 -2.05 -15.74
CA ARG A 148 11.06 -0.70 -16.19
C ARG A 148 11.21 -0.58 -17.69
N VAL A 149 10.89 0.61 -18.20
CA VAL A 149 11.14 0.96 -19.60
C VAL A 149 12.66 1.11 -19.81
N LYS A 150 13.20 0.43 -20.80
CA LYS A 150 14.62 0.52 -21.14
C LYS A 150 15.01 1.94 -21.52
N GLY A 151 16.07 2.46 -20.90
CA GLY A 151 16.59 3.81 -21.16
C GLY A 151 15.88 4.92 -20.38
N VAL A 152 14.81 4.63 -19.64
CA VAL A 152 14.17 5.60 -18.75
C VAL A 152 14.78 5.43 -17.34
N PRO A 153 15.45 6.45 -16.80
CA PRO A 153 16.03 6.36 -15.46
C PRO A 153 14.94 6.35 -14.40
N CYS A 154 15.06 5.43 -13.43
CA CYS A 154 14.27 5.45 -12.20
C CYS A 154 14.98 6.26 -11.13
N GLY A 155 14.22 6.75 -10.16
CA GLY A 155 14.77 7.37 -8.97
C GLY A 155 15.65 6.40 -8.19
N ASP A 156 16.70 6.90 -7.60
CA ASP A 156 17.66 6.07 -6.89
C ASP A 156 17.85 6.51 -5.44
N ASN A 157 16.91 6.11 -4.61
CA ASN A 157 16.95 6.35 -3.18
C ASN A 157 18.04 5.57 -2.42
N PHE A 158 18.89 4.80 -3.11
CA PHE A 158 20.11 4.24 -2.53
C PHE A 158 21.28 5.23 -2.56
N ILE A 159 21.29 6.15 -3.54
CA ILE A 159 22.35 7.16 -3.70
C ILE A 159 21.91 8.56 -3.26
N TRP A 160 20.61 8.84 -3.23
CA TRP A 160 20.10 10.11 -2.75
C TRP A 160 20.33 10.31 -1.26
N GLY A 161 20.61 11.54 -0.87
CA GLY A 161 20.57 11.93 0.54
C GLY A 161 19.15 11.79 1.13
N PRO A 162 19.01 11.72 2.46
CA PRO A 162 17.72 11.53 3.10
C PRO A 162 16.67 12.58 2.71
N GLU A 163 17.05 13.85 2.65
CA GLU A 163 16.14 14.94 2.26
C GLU A 163 15.69 14.80 0.80
N GLU A 164 16.62 14.58 -0.11
CA GLU A 164 16.34 14.39 -1.54
C GLU A 164 15.42 13.20 -1.77
N ALA A 165 15.67 12.08 -1.10
CA ALA A 165 14.83 10.90 -1.19
C ALA A 165 13.38 11.18 -0.72
N VAL A 166 13.20 11.93 0.37
CA VAL A 166 11.89 12.31 0.87
C VAL A 166 11.18 13.28 -0.07
N ARG A 167 11.87 14.30 -0.57
CA ARG A 167 11.29 15.29 -1.49
C ARG A 167 10.82 14.68 -2.81
N ASN A 168 11.55 13.69 -3.30
CA ASN A 168 11.20 12.99 -4.54
C ASN A 168 10.03 12.01 -4.42
N LEU A 169 9.55 11.73 -3.19
CA LEU A 169 8.33 10.92 -2.99
C LEU A 169 7.05 11.66 -3.35
N TYR A 170 7.04 12.99 -3.23
CA TYR A 170 5.84 13.80 -3.28
C TYR A 170 5.88 14.88 -4.36
N HIS A 171 4.74 15.11 -5.00
CA HIS A 171 4.51 16.31 -5.81
C HIS A 171 4.27 17.51 -4.91
N ASP A 172 3.30 17.41 -3.98
CA ASP A 172 3.03 18.44 -2.97
C ASP A 172 4.11 18.39 -1.86
N GLN A 173 5.05 19.32 -1.94
CA GLN A 173 6.19 19.37 -1.02
C GLN A 173 5.80 19.58 0.45
N SER A 174 4.56 20.01 0.74
CA SER A 174 4.09 20.11 2.13
C SER A 174 4.09 18.75 2.87
N PHE A 175 3.95 17.64 2.14
CA PHE A 175 4.11 16.29 2.72
C PHE A 175 5.57 16.00 3.07
N ALA A 176 6.51 16.38 2.21
CA ALA A 176 7.94 16.25 2.47
C ALA A 176 8.37 17.10 3.67
N ASP A 177 7.93 18.37 3.71
CA ASP A 177 8.27 19.30 4.79
C ASP A 177 7.78 18.78 6.16
N ARG A 178 6.55 18.27 6.22
CA ARG A 178 6.03 17.62 7.46
C ARG A 178 6.85 16.43 7.89
N LEU A 179 7.25 15.58 6.95
CA LEU A 179 8.04 14.38 7.27
C LEU A 179 9.47 14.75 7.71
N LEU A 180 10.10 15.71 7.03
CA LEU A 180 11.46 16.17 7.34
C LEU A 180 11.52 16.98 8.67
N ALA A 181 10.42 17.57 9.10
CA ALA A 181 10.33 18.26 10.40
C ALA A 181 10.29 17.29 11.59
N LEU A 182 10.06 15.99 11.37
CA LEU A 182 10.04 15.01 12.44
C LEU A 182 11.46 14.64 12.85
N THR A 183 11.71 14.60 14.16
CA THR A 183 12.95 14.04 14.72
C THR A 183 12.64 12.62 15.18
N PRO A 184 13.14 11.58 14.49
CA PRO A 184 12.89 10.21 14.91
C PRO A 184 13.56 9.90 16.25
N SER A 185 12.91 9.09 17.08
CA SER A 185 13.53 8.50 18.27
C SER A 185 14.61 7.48 17.90
N GLU A 186 15.46 7.06 18.85
CA GLU A 186 16.46 6.02 18.61
C GLU A 186 15.81 4.73 18.09
N GLU A 187 14.70 4.29 18.71
CA GLU A 187 13.96 3.12 18.26
C GLU A 187 13.43 3.26 16.82
N GLN A 188 12.90 4.44 16.46
CA GLN A 188 12.46 4.72 15.10
C GLN A 188 13.63 4.72 14.11
N MET A 189 14.81 5.22 14.52
CA MET A 189 16.02 5.17 13.69
C MET A 189 16.48 3.73 13.45
N ASP A 190 16.45 2.87 14.47
CA ASP A 190 16.79 1.44 14.34
C ASP A 190 15.84 0.74 13.36
N VAL A 191 14.53 1.01 13.45
CA VAL A 191 13.54 0.51 12.50
C VAL A 191 13.81 1.01 11.08
N MET A 192 14.13 2.29 10.91
CA MET A 192 14.46 2.85 9.59
C MET A 192 15.71 2.21 8.99
N LEU A 193 16.75 1.97 9.80
CA LEU A 193 17.97 1.27 9.38
C LEU A 193 17.66 -0.17 8.98
N LYS A 194 16.91 -0.91 9.81
CA LYS A 194 16.48 -2.28 9.50
C LYS A 194 15.73 -2.34 8.17
N ASN A 195 14.75 -1.45 7.97
CA ASN A 195 14.01 -1.36 6.71
C ASN A 195 14.95 -1.10 5.53
N ARG A 196 15.91 -0.19 5.67
CA ARG A 196 16.88 0.14 4.63
C ARG A 196 17.80 -1.03 4.27
N PHE A 197 18.26 -1.79 5.25
CA PHE A 197 19.03 -3.03 5.02
C PHE A 197 18.20 -4.07 4.25
N THR A 198 16.94 -4.26 4.65
CA THR A 198 16.05 -5.21 3.97
C THR A 198 15.76 -4.77 2.54
N VAL A 199 15.51 -3.48 2.32
CA VAL A 199 15.34 -2.91 0.97
C VAL A 199 16.58 -3.13 0.11
N ALA A 200 17.78 -2.92 0.67
CA ALA A 200 19.02 -3.20 -0.06
C ALA A 200 19.16 -4.70 -0.41
N LYS A 201 18.85 -5.57 0.53
CA LYS A 201 18.84 -7.03 0.32
C LYS A 201 17.90 -7.44 -0.83
N LEU A 202 16.72 -6.82 -0.95
CA LEU A 202 15.69 -7.19 -1.91
C LEU A 202 15.80 -6.47 -3.26
N GLY A 203 16.26 -5.22 -3.29
CA GLY A 203 16.16 -4.34 -4.46
C GLY A 203 17.46 -3.71 -4.95
N TRP A 204 18.62 -4.09 -4.42
CA TRP A 204 19.91 -3.52 -4.84
C TRP A 204 20.38 -4.02 -6.21
N GLN A 205 20.23 -5.34 -6.46
CA GLN A 205 20.78 -5.97 -7.66
C GLN A 205 19.84 -7.03 -8.24
N PRO A 206 19.24 -6.84 -9.42
CA PRO A 206 19.18 -5.58 -10.18
C PRO A 206 18.37 -4.49 -9.46
N ARG A 207 18.70 -3.23 -9.75
CA ARG A 207 18.15 -2.10 -9.00
C ARG A 207 16.66 -1.88 -9.30
N TRP A 208 15.79 -2.15 -8.31
CA TRP A 208 14.36 -1.92 -8.33
C TRP A 208 13.55 -2.67 -9.40
N PHE A 209 14.11 -3.71 -10.00
CA PHE A 209 13.37 -4.54 -10.96
C PHE A 209 13.89 -5.96 -11.00
N ASN A 210 13.05 -6.87 -11.53
CA ASN A 210 13.45 -8.21 -11.90
C ASN A 210 13.43 -8.30 -13.44
N PRO A 211 14.57 -8.54 -14.11
CA PRO A 211 14.63 -8.62 -15.58
C PRO A 211 13.79 -9.76 -16.17
N ASP A 212 13.45 -10.73 -15.34
CA ASP A 212 12.66 -11.89 -15.73
C ASP A 212 11.15 -11.72 -15.46
N LEU A 213 10.72 -10.73 -14.66
CA LEU A 213 9.33 -10.57 -14.26
C LEU A 213 8.42 -10.21 -15.44
N GLU A 214 8.86 -9.27 -16.27
CA GLU A 214 8.06 -8.71 -17.38
C GLU A 214 7.50 -9.81 -18.28
N LYS A 215 8.32 -10.79 -18.63
CA LYS A 215 7.93 -11.90 -19.52
C LYS A 215 6.83 -12.80 -18.95
N TRP A 216 6.59 -12.76 -17.63
CA TRP A 216 5.61 -13.60 -16.94
C TRP A 216 4.33 -12.88 -16.55
N LEU A 217 4.25 -11.55 -16.68
CA LEU A 217 3.07 -10.77 -16.26
C LEU A 217 1.79 -11.21 -16.96
N HIS A 218 1.86 -11.76 -18.19
CA HIS A 218 0.71 -12.33 -18.89
C HIS A 218 0.02 -13.48 -18.15
N ARG A 219 0.65 -14.04 -17.11
CA ARG A 219 0.06 -15.08 -16.24
C ARG A 219 -0.92 -14.50 -15.21
N ILE A 220 -0.83 -13.20 -14.92
CA ILE A 220 -1.75 -12.50 -14.02
C ILE A 220 -3.03 -12.21 -14.81
N LYS A 221 -3.96 -13.18 -14.78
CA LYS A 221 -5.25 -13.09 -15.50
C LYS A 221 -6.39 -12.62 -14.59
N LEU A 222 -6.05 -11.93 -13.50
CA LEU A 222 -7.01 -11.31 -12.62
C LEU A 222 -7.33 -9.91 -13.10
N PRO A 223 -8.56 -9.40 -12.86
CA PRO A 223 -8.84 -7.98 -13.02
C PRO A 223 -7.81 -7.16 -12.26
N ALA A 224 -7.24 -6.15 -12.92
CA ALA A 224 -6.19 -5.32 -12.35
C ALA A 224 -6.51 -3.83 -12.48
N LEU A 225 -6.14 -3.05 -11.45
CA LEU A 225 -6.17 -1.59 -11.46
C LEU A 225 -4.76 -1.06 -11.20
N ILE A 226 -4.27 -0.21 -12.09
CA ILE A 226 -2.98 0.47 -11.93
C ILE A 226 -3.28 1.94 -11.64
N ILE A 227 -2.73 2.48 -10.55
CA ILE A 227 -2.83 3.90 -10.20
C ILE A 227 -1.43 4.48 -10.10
N TRP A 228 -1.19 5.61 -10.76
CA TRP A 228 0.13 6.22 -10.84
C TRP A 228 0.06 7.74 -10.78
N GLY A 229 0.98 8.38 -10.07
CA GLY A 229 1.13 9.82 -10.09
C GLY A 229 1.85 10.29 -11.37
N ASP A 230 1.40 11.38 -11.95
CA ASP A 230 1.98 11.95 -13.17
C ASP A 230 3.35 12.63 -12.95
N ASP A 231 3.69 12.96 -11.71
CA ASP A 231 4.98 13.53 -11.28
C ASP A 231 5.78 12.56 -10.40
N ASP A 232 5.65 11.24 -10.63
CA ASP A 232 6.43 10.23 -9.89
C ASP A 232 7.91 10.26 -10.30
N LYS A 233 8.76 10.73 -9.39
CA LYS A 233 10.22 10.84 -9.58
C LYS A 233 10.98 9.58 -9.17
N ILE A 234 10.31 8.64 -8.51
CA ILE A 234 10.89 7.35 -8.09
C ILE A 234 10.73 6.32 -9.20
N MET A 235 9.46 6.05 -9.54
CA MET A 235 9.10 5.16 -10.65
C MET A 235 8.47 6.00 -11.75
N PRO A 236 9.22 6.35 -12.82
CA PRO A 236 8.73 7.28 -13.84
C PRO A 236 7.40 6.86 -14.44
N PRO A 237 6.50 7.80 -14.76
CA PRO A 237 5.17 7.52 -15.32
C PRO A 237 5.19 6.69 -16.62
N ALA A 238 6.30 6.70 -17.35
CA ALA A 238 6.49 5.83 -18.51
C ALA A 238 6.35 4.33 -18.17
N ASN A 239 6.67 3.94 -16.94
CA ASN A 239 6.50 2.56 -16.49
C ASN A 239 5.02 2.18 -16.31
N ALA A 240 4.12 3.14 -16.07
CA ALA A 240 2.69 2.87 -15.97
C ALA A 240 2.11 2.28 -17.25
N ALA A 241 2.51 2.83 -18.41
CA ALA A 241 2.09 2.32 -19.71
C ALA A 241 2.62 0.90 -19.96
N LEU A 242 3.87 0.61 -19.57
CA LEU A 242 4.45 -0.73 -19.67
C LEU A 242 3.70 -1.75 -18.80
N TRP A 243 3.40 -1.41 -17.55
CA TRP A 243 2.60 -2.26 -16.68
C TRP A 243 1.21 -2.54 -17.27
N HIS A 244 0.55 -1.50 -17.79
CA HIS A 244 -0.76 -1.62 -18.43
C HIS A 244 -0.74 -2.52 -19.68
N GLU A 245 0.31 -2.40 -20.51
CA GLU A 245 0.49 -3.25 -21.69
C GLU A 245 0.72 -4.73 -21.35
N ARG A 246 1.42 -5.02 -20.23
CA ARG A 246 1.81 -6.38 -19.84
C ARG A 246 0.77 -7.15 -19.03
N LEU A 247 -0.16 -6.45 -18.40
CA LEU A 247 -1.26 -7.09 -17.64
C LEU A 247 -2.49 -7.27 -18.55
N PRO A 248 -2.99 -8.51 -18.73
CA PRO A 248 -4.03 -8.80 -19.75
C PRO A 248 -5.37 -8.12 -19.52
N ASP A 249 -5.75 -7.89 -18.24
CA ASP A 249 -7.03 -7.27 -17.84
C ASP A 249 -6.76 -6.14 -16.85
N ALA A 250 -6.14 -5.06 -17.34
CA ALA A 250 -5.77 -3.92 -16.51
C ALA A 250 -6.46 -2.64 -16.92
N ARG A 251 -6.83 -1.83 -15.92
CA ARG A 251 -7.23 -0.42 -16.09
C ARG A 251 -6.10 0.46 -15.52
N LEU A 252 -5.81 1.56 -16.23
CA LEU A 252 -4.80 2.54 -15.79
C LEU A 252 -5.49 3.85 -15.42
N VAL A 253 -5.14 4.37 -14.25
CA VAL A 253 -5.53 5.70 -13.75
C VAL A 253 -4.27 6.50 -13.48
N MET A 254 -4.06 7.58 -14.25
CA MET A 254 -3.03 8.57 -13.95
C MET A 254 -3.64 9.64 -13.04
N VAL A 255 -2.95 9.96 -11.95
CA VAL A 255 -3.38 10.95 -10.95
C VAL A 255 -2.58 12.23 -11.14
N GLU A 256 -3.27 13.30 -11.52
CA GLU A 256 -2.66 14.61 -11.78
C GLU A 256 -2.13 15.26 -10.51
N GLY A 257 -0.95 15.90 -10.61
CA GLY A 257 -0.29 16.59 -9.51
C GLY A 257 -0.01 15.65 -8.33
N CYS A 258 0.52 14.48 -8.61
CA CYS A 258 0.76 13.42 -7.63
C CYS A 258 2.12 12.77 -7.84
N GLY A 259 2.84 12.53 -6.76
CA GLY A 259 4.13 11.83 -6.76
C GLY A 259 4.00 10.31 -6.63
N HIS A 260 5.02 9.71 -6.01
CA HIS A 260 5.18 8.24 -5.88
C HIS A 260 4.20 7.56 -4.92
N LEU A 261 3.59 8.30 -4.01
CA LEU A 261 2.70 7.75 -2.98
C LEU A 261 1.25 8.21 -3.15
N PRO A 262 0.54 7.80 -4.23
CA PRO A 262 -0.80 8.31 -4.53
C PRO A 262 -1.80 8.03 -3.40
N HIS A 263 -1.69 6.92 -2.71
CA HIS A 263 -2.53 6.55 -1.56
C HIS A 263 -2.25 7.39 -0.29
N VAL A 264 -1.17 8.16 -0.28
CA VAL A 264 -0.84 9.12 0.80
C VAL A 264 -1.22 10.53 0.37
N GLU A 265 -0.74 10.96 -0.79
CA GLU A 265 -0.86 12.34 -1.29
C GLU A 265 -2.29 12.68 -1.75
N LYS A 266 -2.98 11.73 -2.36
CA LYS A 266 -4.35 11.85 -2.87
C LYS A 266 -5.28 10.78 -2.28
N ALA A 267 -5.12 10.49 -0.99
CA ALA A 267 -5.78 9.37 -0.31
C ALA A 267 -7.30 9.26 -0.57
N PRO A 268 -8.13 10.33 -0.50
CA PRO A 268 -9.56 10.21 -0.77
C PRO A 268 -9.89 9.82 -2.22
N LEU A 269 -9.15 10.38 -3.18
CA LEU A 269 -9.32 10.09 -4.60
C LEU A 269 -8.94 8.64 -4.91
N VAL A 270 -7.77 8.22 -4.43
CA VAL A 270 -7.24 6.87 -4.66
C VAL A 270 -8.12 5.81 -3.99
N ALA A 271 -8.57 6.06 -2.75
CA ALA A 271 -9.48 5.16 -2.07
C ALA A 271 -10.82 5.00 -2.81
N ARG A 272 -11.34 6.06 -3.42
CA ARG A 272 -12.55 6.00 -4.25
C ARG A 272 -12.33 5.09 -5.48
N HIS A 273 -11.26 5.30 -6.25
CA HIS A 273 -10.96 4.47 -7.43
C HIS A 273 -10.77 3.00 -7.04
N VAL A 274 -10.07 2.74 -5.94
CA VAL A 274 -9.88 1.37 -5.45
C VAL A 274 -11.22 0.75 -5.06
N ARG A 275 -12.07 1.42 -4.28
CA ARG A 275 -13.37 0.88 -3.87
C ARG A 275 -14.28 0.60 -5.07
N GLU A 276 -14.41 1.54 -6.00
CA GLU A 276 -15.20 1.36 -7.23
C GLU A 276 -14.73 0.15 -8.03
N PHE A 277 -13.41 -0.04 -8.13
CA PHE A 277 -12.84 -1.20 -8.80
C PHE A 277 -13.14 -2.51 -8.06
N LEU A 278 -12.90 -2.57 -6.75
CA LEU A 278 -13.11 -3.78 -5.95
C LEU A 278 -14.60 -4.19 -5.92
N GLU A 279 -15.52 -3.22 -5.83
CA GLU A 279 -16.97 -3.45 -5.92
C GLU A 279 -17.37 -4.01 -7.28
N GLY A 280 -16.76 -3.55 -8.37
CA GLY A 280 -16.99 -4.06 -9.72
C GLY A 280 -16.47 -5.48 -9.96
N VAL A 281 -15.45 -5.92 -9.23
CA VAL A 281 -14.93 -7.30 -9.28
C VAL A 281 -15.80 -8.26 -8.47
N ALA A 282 -16.49 -7.76 -7.45
CA ALA A 282 -17.35 -8.57 -6.58
C ALA A 282 -18.66 -9.02 -7.25
N SER A 283 -19.04 -8.38 -8.36
CA SER A 283 -20.24 -8.68 -9.17
C SER A 283 -19.97 -9.78 -10.16
#